data_10602c31eeec8d339820c81f934b3bb8
#
_entry.id   10602c31eeec8d339820c81f934b3bb8
#
_cell.length_a   1.000
_cell.length_b   1.000
_cell.length_c   1.000
_cell.angle_alpha   90.00
_cell.angle_beta   90.00
_cell.angle_gamma   90.00
#
_symmetry.space_group_name_H-M   'P 1'
#
loop_
_entity.id
_entity.type
_entity.pdbx_description
1 polymer ?
#
loop_
_entity_poly.entity_id
_entity_poly.type
_entity_poly.pdbx_seq_one_letter_code
_entity_poly.pdbx_strand_id
1 'polypeptide(L)'
;MHQPARQSELTLPADQPGLLAPDTSGMNFYRADPALTDLLRIHLPSPLFRHIEPHLDRLGALAGGHLDECARLSDRHTPVLHQRDKFGRDAQWIEYHPAYRELEAAAFGEFGIHAMSVRKGVLGWPDKYPVVAKHAFTFLFNQA
;
A
#
# COMPACT_ATOMS: atom_id res chain seq x y z
N MET A 1 9.69 17.47 -48.63
CA MET A 1 10.44 17.99 -47.49
C MET A 1 9.51 18.10 -46.31
N HIS A 2 9.59 17.14 -45.39
CA HIS A 2 8.70 17.07 -44.21
C HIS A 2 9.51 17.58 -43.02
N GLN A 3 9.10 18.73 -42.48
CA GLN A 3 9.74 19.37 -41.33
C GLN A 3 9.21 18.65 -40.05
N PRO A 4 10.04 18.09 -39.20
CA PRO A 4 9.58 17.49 -37.96
C PRO A 4 9.07 18.59 -37.00
N ALA A 5 7.86 18.35 -36.45
CA ALA A 5 7.27 19.21 -35.44
C ALA A 5 8.23 19.30 -34.22
N ARG A 6 8.56 20.54 -33.81
CA ARG A 6 9.26 20.81 -32.56
C ARG A 6 8.42 20.29 -31.40
N GLN A 7 8.93 19.28 -30.72
CA GLN A 7 8.45 18.94 -29.37
C GLN A 7 8.76 20.15 -28.47
N SER A 8 7.72 20.89 -28.08
CA SER A 8 7.85 21.89 -27.03
C SER A 8 8.12 21.13 -25.73
N GLU A 9 9.38 21.15 -25.27
CA GLU A 9 9.70 20.79 -23.89
C GLU A 9 8.86 21.68 -22.98
N LEU A 10 7.91 21.07 -22.26
CA LEU A 10 7.21 21.70 -21.16
C LEU A 10 8.24 21.86 -20.03
N THR A 11 8.98 22.94 -20.05
CA THR A 11 9.79 23.39 -18.92
C THR A 11 8.81 23.91 -17.87
N LEU A 12 8.49 23.06 -16.90
CA LEU A 12 7.79 23.51 -15.69
C LEU A 12 8.68 24.56 -15.00
N PRO A 13 8.14 25.73 -14.61
CA PRO A 13 8.92 26.75 -13.92
C PRO A 13 9.41 26.18 -12.58
N ALA A 14 10.72 26.08 -12.44
CA ALA A 14 11.42 25.51 -11.27
C ALA A 14 11.24 26.31 -9.96
N ASP A 15 10.55 27.45 -9.98
CA ASP A 15 10.54 28.43 -8.89
C ASP A 15 9.14 28.85 -8.41
N GLN A 16 8.14 27.95 -8.41
CA GLN A 16 6.90 28.22 -7.67
C GLN A 16 6.81 27.34 -6.41
N PRO A 17 7.25 27.82 -5.26
CA PRO A 17 7.01 27.13 -3.99
C PRO A 17 5.50 27.06 -3.75
N GLY A 18 4.92 25.86 -3.80
CA GLY A 18 3.51 25.61 -3.55
C GLY A 18 2.77 24.82 -4.64
N LEU A 19 3.37 24.58 -5.82
CA LEU A 19 2.77 23.76 -6.90
C LEU A 19 3.17 22.29 -6.88
N LEU A 20 4.20 21.94 -6.12
CA LEU A 20 4.62 20.55 -5.96
C LEU A 20 4.00 19.97 -4.69
N ALA A 21 3.46 18.76 -4.80
CA ALA A 21 3.07 18.00 -3.62
C ALA A 21 4.29 17.83 -2.70
N PRO A 22 4.12 17.90 -1.37
CA PRO A 22 5.23 17.67 -0.46
C PRO A 22 5.78 16.26 -0.65
N ASP A 23 7.10 16.11 -0.50
CA ASP A 23 7.72 14.79 -0.49
C ASP A 23 7.29 14.04 0.79
N THR A 24 6.56 12.94 0.60
CA THR A 24 6.07 12.08 1.68
C THR A 24 6.92 10.82 1.86
N SER A 25 8.02 10.68 1.11
CA SER A 25 8.90 9.51 1.17
C SER A 25 9.42 9.27 2.59
N GLY A 26 9.21 8.07 3.10
CA GLY A 26 9.64 7.67 4.43
C GLY A 26 8.80 8.23 5.60
N MET A 27 7.71 8.93 5.32
CA MET A 27 6.77 9.35 6.37
C MET A 27 6.06 8.15 6.97
N ASN A 28 5.82 8.20 8.28
CA ASN A 28 4.89 7.26 8.89
C ASN A 28 3.46 7.80 8.73
N PHE A 29 2.68 7.22 7.81
CA PHE A 29 1.33 7.70 7.49
C PHE A 29 0.34 7.59 8.66
N TYR A 30 0.53 6.64 9.58
CA TYR A 30 -0.28 6.60 10.80
C TYR A 30 -0.01 7.79 11.72
N ARG A 31 1.26 8.14 11.91
CA ARG A 31 1.64 9.30 12.75
C ARG A 31 1.31 10.64 12.10
N ALA A 32 1.31 10.68 10.77
CA ALA A 32 0.99 11.88 10.02
C ALA A 32 -0.51 12.21 10.01
N ASP A 33 -1.38 11.24 10.36
CA ASP A 33 -2.84 11.40 10.42
C ASP A 33 -3.38 11.27 11.85
N PRO A 34 -3.33 12.33 12.68
CA PRO A 34 -3.90 12.31 14.02
C PRO A 34 -5.43 12.10 14.02
N ALA A 35 -6.13 12.50 12.95
CA ALA A 35 -7.56 12.32 12.85
C ALA A 35 -7.96 10.84 12.78
N LEU A 36 -7.17 10.00 12.10
CA LEU A 36 -7.37 8.55 12.12
C LEU A 36 -7.28 7.99 13.54
N THR A 37 -6.27 8.41 14.30
CA THR A 37 -6.08 8.00 15.70
C THR A 37 -7.28 8.38 16.57
N ASP A 38 -7.79 9.61 16.45
CA ASP A 38 -8.92 10.10 17.23
C ASP A 38 -10.22 9.37 16.87
N LEU A 39 -10.47 9.14 15.58
CA LEU A 39 -11.61 8.33 15.11
C LEU A 39 -11.57 6.92 15.68
N LEU A 40 -10.42 6.28 15.68
CA LEU A 40 -10.28 4.92 16.21
C LEU A 40 -10.52 4.87 17.73
N ARG A 41 -10.07 5.89 18.47
CA ARG A 41 -10.34 5.99 19.92
C ARG A 41 -11.83 6.14 20.24
N ILE A 42 -12.57 6.84 19.37
CA ILE A 42 -14.04 7.01 19.54
C ILE A 42 -14.79 5.71 19.22
N HIS A 43 -14.39 5.01 18.16
CA HIS A 43 -15.16 3.90 17.62
C HIS A 43 -14.73 2.51 18.09
N LEU A 44 -13.57 2.38 18.73
CA LEU A 44 -13.06 1.09 19.19
C LEU A 44 -13.02 1.01 20.72
N PRO A 45 -13.31 -0.17 21.30
CA PRO A 45 -13.05 -0.39 22.72
C PRO A 45 -11.57 -0.14 23.05
N SER A 46 -11.31 0.53 24.17
CA SER A 46 -9.94 0.90 24.58
C SER A 46 -8.95 -0.28 24.62
N PRO A 47 -9.31 -1.51 25.06
CA PRO A 47 -8.39 -2.63 24.99
C PRO A 47 -7.99 -2.99 23.56
N LEU A 48 -8.93 -2.97 22.61
CA LEU A 48 -8.67 -3.27 21.22
C LEU A 48 -7.81 -2.17 20.59
N PHE A 49 -8.14 -0.89 20.83
CA PHE A 49 -7.35 0.22 20.31
C PHE A 49 -5.88 0.11 20.74
N ARG A 50 -5.62 -0.10 22.06
CA ARG A 50 -4.26 -0.28 22.57
C ARG A 50 -3.52 -1.48 21.97
N HIS A 51 -4.26 -2.54 21.62
CA HIS A 51 -3.69 -3.71 20.96
C HIS A 51 -3.26 -3.42 19.52
N ILE A 52 -4.09 -2.72 18.75
CA ILE A 52 -3.82 -2.48 17.32
C ILE A 52 -2.89 -1.30 17.06
N GLU A 53 -2.79 -0.33 17.97
CA GLU A 53 -2.02 0.90 17.77
C GLU A 53 -0.55 0.65 17.36
N PRO A 54 0.21 -0.27 18.00
CA PRO A 54 1.57 -0.60 17.55
C PRO A 54 1.63 -1.22 16.15
N HIS A 55 0.62 -1.98 15.78
CA HIS A 55 0.53 -2.59 14.44
C HIS A 55 0.19 -1.54 13.38
N LEU A 56 -0.69 -0.58 13.68
CA LEU A 56 -0.99 0.54 12.79
C LEU A 56 0.22 1.45 12.61
N ASP A 57 0.96 1.73 13.68
CA ASP A 57 2.20 2.51 13.62
C ASP A 57 3.25 1.84 12.73
N ARG A 58 3.41 0.52 12.87
CA ARG A 58 4.32 -0.26 12.02
C ARG A 58 3.87 -0.27 10.57
N LEU A 59 2.57 -0.48 10.29
CA LEU A 59 2.04 -0.46 8.94
C LEU A 59 2.19 0.93 8.30
N GLY A 60 1.91 2.00 9.07
CA GLY A 60 2.07 3.37 8.58
C GLY A 60 3.51 3.71 8.19
N ALA A 61 4.49 3.20 8.95
CA ALA A 61 5.91 3.34 8.60
C ALA A 61 6.29 2.56 7.34
N LEU A 62 5.77 1.34 7.20
CA LEU A 62 6.00 0.53 6.01
C LEU A 62 5.34 1.13 4.77
N ALA A 63 4.10 1.62 4.88
CA ALA A 63 3.34 2.19 3.78
C ALA A 63 3.99 3.46 3.22
N GLY A 64 4.54 4.33 4.05
CA GLY A 64 5.26 5.52 3.59
C GLY A 64 6.73 5.28 3.21
N GLY A 65 7.20 4.03 3.31
CA GLY A 65 8.59 3.66 3.02
C GLY A 65 8.71 2.49 2.06
N HIS A 66 9.00 1.30 2.60
CA HIS A 66 9.30 0.13 1.78
C HIS A 66 8.13 -0.31 0.87
N LEU A 67 6.88 -0.27 1.37
CA LEU A 67 5.72 -0.67 0.55
C LEU A 67 5.41 0.34 -0.55
N ASP A 68 5.61 1.65 -0.33
CA ASP A 68 5.52 2.67 -1.38
C ASP A 68 6.50 2.38 -2.52
N GLU A 69 7.75 2.04 -2.21
CA GLU A 69 8.73 1.66 -3.23
C GLU A 69 8.31 0.37 -3.97
N CYS A 70 7.79 -0.63 -3.25
CA CYS A 70 7.26 -1.84 -3.86
C CYS A 70 6.08 -1.55 -4.78
N ALA A 71 5.16 -0.66 -4.38
CA ALA A 71 4.02 -0.24 -5.20
C ALA A 71 4.51 0.46 -6.48
N ARG A 72 5.43 1.42 -6.36
CA ARG A 72 6.02 2.10 -7.53
C ARG A 72 6.71 1.14 -8.51
N LEU A 73 7.42 0.14 -7.99
CA LEU A 73 8.07 -0.88 -8.82
C LEU A 73 7.04 -1.78 -9.52
N SER A 74 5.98 -2.16 -8.80
CA SER A 74 4.89 -2.98 -9.35
C SER A 74 4.13 -2.25 -10.45
N ASP A 75 3.89 -0.95 -10.30
CA ASP A 75 3.23 -0.13 -11.31
C ASP A 75 4.06 0.03 -12.58
N ARG A 76 5.38 0.12 -12.45
CA ARG A 76 6.29 0.19 -13.60
C ARG A 76 6.43 -1.14 -14.34
N HIS A 77 6.25 -2.26 -13.66
CA HIS A 77 6.41 -3.60 -14.18
C HIS A 77 5.08 -4.35 -14.15
N THR A 78 4.23 -4.05 -15.14
CA THR A 78 2.91 -4.65 -15.25
C THR A 78 2.98 -6.18 -15.34
N PRO A 79 2.00 -6.90 -14.79
CA PRO A 79 1.94 -8.35 -14.88
C PRO A 79 1.98 -8.84 -16.32
N VAL A 80 2.71 -9.93 -16.56
CA VAL A 80 2.85 -10.55 -17.88
C VAL A 80 2.12 -11.88 -17.90
N LEU A 81 1.15 -12.02 -18.80
CA LEU A 81 0.46 -13.30 -19.02
C LEU A 81 1.28 -14.19 -19.95
N HIS A 82 1.72 -15.32 -19.46
CA HIS A 82 2.34 -16.38 -20.23
C HIS A 82 1.28 -17.39 -20.67
N GLN A 83 0.79 -17.25 -21.89
CA GLN A 83 -0.21 -18.18 -22.45
C GLN A 83 0.41 -19.52 -22.85
N ARG A 84 1.63 -19.48 -23.38
CA ARG A 84 2.35 -20.66 -23.91
C ARG A 84 3.80 -20.67 -23.46
N ASP A 85 4.34 -21.89 -23.29
CA ASP A 85 5.78 -22.08 -23.07
C ASP A 85 6.58 -21.92 -24.39
N LYS A 86 7.90 -22.03 -24.29
CA LYS A 86 8.81 -21.95 -25.45
C LYS A 86 8.62 -23.06 -26.49
N PHE A 87 7.84 -24.10 -26.19
CA PHE A 87 7.51 -25.20 -27.09
C PHE A 87 6.09 -25.11 -27.65
N GLY A 88 5.34 -24.04 -27.34
CA GLY A 88 3.99 -23.81 -27.81
C GLY A 88 2.90 -24.52 -26.99
N ARG A 89 3.23 -25.11 -25.84
CA ARG A 89 2.25 -25.77 -24.94
C ARG A 89 1.58 -24.71 -24.07
N ASP A 90 0.34 -24.94 -23.69
CA ASP A 90 -0.39 -24.04 -22.80
C ASP A 90 0.31 -23.94 -21.44
N ALA A 91 0.62 -22.72 -21.02
CA ALA A 91 1.27 -22.41 -19.76
C ALA A 91 0.32 -21.70 -18.79
N GLN A 92 -0.45 -20.72 -19.26
CA GLN A 92 -1.54 -20.00 -18.58
C GLN A 92 -1.20 -19.55 -17.13
N TRP A 93 -0.08 -18.85 -16.96
CA TRP A 93 0.30 -18.26 -15.69
C TRP A 93 0.63 -16.78 -15.82
N ILE A 94 0.53 -16.05 -14.71
CA ILE A 94 0.83 -14.64 -14.66
C ILE A 94 2.14 -14.43 -13.89
N GLU A 95 3.08 -13.76 -14.53
CA GLU A 95 4.32 -13.32 -13.91
C GLU A 95 4.08 -11.95 -13.25
N TYR A 96 4.37 -11.86 -11.97
CA TYR A 96 4.36 -10.61 -11.22
C TYR A 96 5.79 -10.22 -10.86
N HIS A 97 6.05 -8.91 -10.85
CA HIS A 97 7.30 -8.39 -10.31
C HIS A 97 7.48 -8.82 -8.83
N PRO A 98 8.70 -9.14 -8.36
CA PRO A 98 8.93 -9.55 -6.96
C PRO A 98 8.37 -8.56 -5.93
N ALA A 99 8.44 -7.25 -6.19
CA ALA A 99 7.86 -6.22 -5.32
C ALA A 99 6.35 -6.40 -5.08
N TYR A 100 5.59 -6.89 -6.07
CA TYR A 100 4.17 -7.22 -5.88
C TYR A 100 3.99 -8.35 -4.84
N ARG A 101 4.90 -9.33 -4.83
CA ARG A 101 4.87 -10.40 -3.84
C ARG A 101 5.16 -9.92 -2.42
N GLU A 102 5.96 -8.87 -2.29
CA GLU A 102 6.21 -8.24 -0.99
C GLU A 102 4.97 -7.50 -0.48
N LEU A 103 4.23 -6.81 -1.37
CA LEU A 103 2.92 -6.21 -1.02
C LEU A 103 1.92 -7.29 -0.57
N GLU A 104 1.80 -8.40 -1.31
CA GLU A 104 0.95 -9.53 -0.92
C GLU A 104 1.36 -10.11 0.44
N ALA A 105 2.66 -10.32 0.66
CA ALA A 105 3.19 -10.86 1.91
C ALA A 105 2.89 -9.94 3.10
N ALA A 106 2.99 -8.63 2.93
CA ALA A 106 2.61 -7.67 3.95
C ALA A 106 1.10 -7.72 4.24
N ALA A 107 0.25 -7.56 3.20
CA ALA A 107 -1.20 -7.47 3.38
C ALA A 107 -1.82 -8.77 3.91
N PHE A 108 -1.42 -9.92 3.37
CA PHE A 108 -2.04 -11.22 3.65
C PHE A 108 -1.27 -12.04 4.67
N GLY A 109 0.05 -12.00 4.65
CA GLY A 109 0.90 -12.76 5.55
C GLY A 109 1.11 -12.06 6.89
N GLU A 110 1.73 -10.88 6.86
CA GLU A 110 2.18 -10.19 8.07
C GLU A 110 1.01 -9.57 8.84
N PHE A 111 0.19 -8.76 8.19
CA PHE A 111 -0.93 -8.07 8.83
C PHE A 111 -2.24 -8.87 8.77
N GLY A 112 -2.39 -9.81 7.86
CA GLY A 112 -3.58 -10.63 7.74
C GLY A 112 -4.87 -9.81 7.51
N ILE A 113 -4.78 -8.68 6.80
CA ILE A 113 -5.86 -7.69 6.65
C ILE A 113 -7.15 -8.33 6.14
N HIS A 114 -7.05 -9.27 5.16
CA HIS A 114 -8.19 -9.98 4.59
C HIS A 114 -8.97 -10.80 5.64
N ALA A 115 -8.27 -11.32 6.65
CA ALA A 115 -8.81 -12.25 7.62
C ALA A 115 -9.35 -11.58 8.90
N MET A 116 -9.03 -10.31 9.14
CA MET A 116 -9.29 -9.61 10.42
C MET A 116 -10.76 -9.71 10.88
N SER A 117 -11.72 -9.52 9.99
CA SER A 117 -13.15 -9.53 10.37
C SER A 117 -13.81 -10.91 10.28
N VAL A 118 -13.09 -11.93 9.77
CA VAL A 118 -13.65 -13.28 9.59
C VAL A 118 -12.95 -14.36 10.43
N ARG A 119 -11.69 -14.14 10.81
CA ARG A 119 -10.91 -15.08 11.62
C ARG A 119 -10.52 -14.47 12.96
N LYS A 120 -10.47 -15.31 13.99
CA LYS A 120 -9.90 -15.01 15.31
C LYS A 120 -8.37 -15.20 15.27
N GLY A 121 -7.66 -14.56 16.19
CA GLY A 121 -6.22 -14.75 16.37
C GLY A 121 -5.34 -13.93 15.42
N VAL A 122 -5.90 -13.12 14.54
CA VAL A 122 -5.11 -12.24 13.66
C VAL A 122 -4.34 -11.25 14.52
N LEU A 123 -3.06 -11.06 14.24
CA LEU A 123 -2.14 -10.24 15.05
C LEU A 123 -2.19 -10.53 16.55
N GLY A 124 -2.56 -11.74 16.96
CA GLY A 124 -2.67 -12.14 18.37
C GLY A 124 -3.96 -11.69 19.09
N TRP A 125 -4.90 -11.04 18.41
CA TRP A 125 -6.17 -10.67 19.02
C TRP A 125 -7.09 -11.89 19.16
N PRO A 126 -7.67 -12.17 20.35
CA PRO A 126 -8.37 -13.43 20.61
C PRO A 126 -9.71 -13.55 19.87
N ASP A 127 -10.27 -12.46 19.38
CA ASP A 127 -11.54 -12.46 18.67
C ASP A 127 -11.40 -11.90 17.24
N LYS A 128 -12.49 -11.77 16.50
CA LYS A 128 -12.55 -11.09 15.23
C LYS A 128 -12.44 -9.59 15.42
N TYR A 129 -11.79 -8.93 14.50
CA TYR A 129 -11.75 -7.47 14.50
C TYR A 129 -13.08 -6.88 14.00
N PRO A 130 -13.58 -5.80 14.59
CA PRO A 130 -14.66 -5.02 14.00
C PRO A 130 -14.21 -4.43 12.67
N VAL A 131 -15.18 -4.21 11.79
CA VAL A 131 -14.94 -3.73 10.42
C VAL A 131 -14.17 -2.40 10.41
N VAL A 132 -14.42 -1.52 11.38
CA VAL A 132 -13.69 -0.25 11.54
C VAL A 132 -12.19 -0.46 11.70
N ALA A 133 -11.78 -1.42 12.55
CA ALA A 133 -10.37 -1.73 12.73
C ALA A 133 -9.74 -2.27 11.44
N LYS A 134 -10.40 -3.22 10.77
CA LYS A 134 -9.96 -3.72 9.45
C LYS A 134 -9.78 -2.59 8.44
N HIS A 135 -10.73 -1.66 8.36
CA HIS A 135 -10.65 -0.55 7.42
C HIS A 135 -9.51 0.41 7.73
N ALA A 136 -9.14 0.60 9.00
CA ALA A 136 -7.97 1.39 9.36
C ALA A 136 -6.67 0.78 8.78
N PHE A 137 -6.50 -0.54 8.89
CA PHE A 137 -5.37 -1.24 8.25
C PHE A 137 -5.42 -1.14 6.72
N THR A 138 -6.59 -1.36 6.12
CA THR A 138 -6.76 -1.23 4.66
C THR A 138 -6.46 0.19 4.18
N PHE A 139 -6.91 1.20 4.92
CA PHE A 139 -6.67 2.61 4.60
C PHE A 139 -5.18 2.93 4.57
N LEU A 140 -4.44 2.54 5.61
CA LEU A 140 -2.99 2.76 5.65
C LEU A 140 -2.25 1.99 4.55
N PHE A 141 -2.62 0.73 4.31
CA PHE A 141 -2.00 -0.09 3.28
C PHE A 141 -2.18 0.49 1.87
N ASN A 142 -3.35 1.05 1.58
CA ASN A 142 -3.67 1.63 0.27
C ASN A 142 -3.03 3.01 0.03
N GLN A 143 -2.27 3.53 0.97
CA GLN A 143 -1.50 4.77 0.79
C GLN A 143 -0.08 4.52 0.27
N ALA A 144 0.34 3.26 0.25
CA ALA A 144 1.63 2.85 -0.30
C ALA A 144 1.69 2.97 -1.82
#